data_7bb166eb963f5f29f250811af1f3de56
#
_entry.id   7bb166eb963f5f29f250811af1f3de56
#
_cell.length_a   1.000
_cell.length_b   1.000
_cell.length_c   1.000
_cell.angle_alpha   90.00
_cell.angle_beta   90.00
_cell.angle_gamma   90.00
#
_symmetry.space_group_name_H-M   'P 1'
#
loop_
_entity.id
_entity.type
_entity.pdbx_description
1 polymer ?
#
loop_
_entity_poly.entity_id
_entity_poly.type
_entity_poly.pdbx_seq_one_letter_code
_entity_poly.pdbx_strand_id
1 'polypeptide(L)'
;MFEFSSGGNVRVLNLPNSLTIARIVIIPLFTIAVIYKRYDYALYMFIVAALTDTLDGFIARLTNQKTELGTFLDPLADKFFLVTSFILFSLNDFLPKWLAITVISRDVIVVIGWVLVYLITHTSSVKPTATGKAAIAMQLLLLSYVLLDINVGFLPDIQDVLIWLTAVLTIISGLQIGRAHV
;
A
#
# COMPACT_ATOMS: atom_id res chain seq x y z
N MET A 1 37.47 -32.85 -5.25
CA MET A 1 37.38 -32.44 -3.84
C MET A 1 36.49 -31.22 -3.80
N PHE A 2 35.18 -31.46 -3.66
CA PHE A 2 34.16 -30.38 -3.63
C PHE A 2 34.02 -29.91 -2.19
N GLU A 3 34.48 -28.70 -1.87
CA GLU A 3 34.18 -28.04 -0.60
C GLU A 3 32.72 -27.60 -0.60
N PHE A 4 31.92 -28.28 0.20
CA PHE A 4 30.63 -27.76 0.62
C PHE A 4 30.86 -26.58 1.55
N SER A 5 30.77 -25.38 1.01
CA SER A 5 30.72 -24.16 1.81
C SER A 5 29.50 -24.24 2.73
N SER A 6 29.77 -24.20 4.04
CA SER A 6 28.82 -24.31 5.13
C SER A 6 27.72 -23.28 5.00
N GLY A 7 26.48 -23.77 5.09
CA GLY A 7 25.25 -22.98 5.00
C GLY A 7 25.25 -21.79 5.96
N GLY A 8 25.32 -20.59 5.39
CA GLY A 8 24.90 -19.39 6.09
C GLY A 8 23.43 -19.57 6.48
N ASN A 9 23.13 -19.56 7.78
CA ASN A 9 21.77 -19.49 8.30
C ASN A 9 21.09 -18.25 7.71
N VAL A 10 20.33 -18.46 6.65
CA VAL A 10 19.41 -17.44 6.14
C VAL A 10 18.38 -17.27 7.24
N ARG A 11 18.60 -16.29 8.13
CA ARG A 11 17.60 -15.89 9.13
C ARG A 11 16.43 -15.29 8.36
N VAL A 12 15.51 -16.15 7.96
CA VAL A 12 14.27 -15.79 7.26
C VAL A 12 13.38 -14.87 8.11
N LEU A 13 13.57 -14.89 9.42
CA LEU A 13 12.88 -14.05 10.39
C LEU A 13 13.80 -12.91 10.85
N ASN A 14 13.96 -11.89 10.01
CA ASN A 14 14.45 -10.58 10.43
C ASN A 14 13.26 -9.70 10.83
N LEU A 15 13.46 -8.77 11.78
CA LEU A 15 12.43 -7.85 12.25
C LEU A 15 11.60 -7.23 11.11
N PRO A 16 12.20 -6.68 10.02
CA PRO A 16 11.44 -6.16 8.89
C PRO A 16 10.53 -7.21 8.24
N ASN A 17 11.03 -8.42 8.00
CA ASN A 17 10.26 -9.49 7.37
C ASN A 17 9.08 -9.96 8.23
N SER A 18 9.24 -9.95 9.57
CA SER A 18 8.16 -10.26 10.51
C SER A 18 7.02 -9.25 10.45
N LEU A 19 7.34 -7.98 10.24
CA LEU A 19 6.35 -6.90 10.16
C LEU A 19 5.58 -6.96 8.82
N THR A 20 6.25 -7.30 7.72
CA THR A 20 5.58 -7.57 6.43
C THR A 20 4.62 -8.76 6.53
N ILE A 21 5.04 -9.84 7.18
CA ILE A 21 4.18 -11.01 7.43
C ILE A 21 2.98 -10.62 8.31
N ALA A 22 3.19 -9.82 9.35
CA ALA A 22 2.11 -9.32 10.20
C ALA A 22 1.09 -8.51 9.37
N ARG A 23 1.56 -7.67 8.43
CA ARG A 23 0.67 -6.91 7.53
C ARG A 23 -0.13 -7.82 6.61
N ILE A 24 0.47 -8.86 6.04
CA ILE A 24 -0.24 -9.86 5.23
C ILE A 24 -1.36 -10.54 6.05
N VAL A 25 -1.13 -10.79 7.34
CA VAL A 25 -2.15 -11.36 8.24
C VAL A 25 -3.22 -10.31 8.61
N ILE A 26 -2.86 -9.04 8.73
CA ILE A 26 -3.81 -7.95 9.03
C ILE A 26 -4.82 -7.77 7.91
N ILE A 27 -4.45 -7.95 6.63
CA ILE A 27 -5.36 -7.77 5.49
C ILE A 27 -6.63 -8.62 5.61
N PRO A 28 -6.57 -9.95 5.80
CA PRO A 28 -7.79 -10.75 5.96
C PRO A 28 -8.56 -10.41 7.24
N LEU A 29 -7.88 -10.07 8.34
CA LEU A 29 -8.55 -9.66 9.58
C LEU A 29 -9.31 -8.34 9.39
N PHE A 30 -8.69 -7.35 8.76
CA PHE A 30 -9.32 -6.10 8.37
C PHE A 30 -10.53 -6.34 7.47
N THR A 31 -10.38 -7.21 6.46
CA THR A 31 -11.47 -7.59 5.55
C THR A 31 -12.65 -8.18 6.30
N ILE A 32 -12.40 -9.12 7.21
CA ILE A 32 -13.43 -9.72 8.07
C ILE A 32 -14.11 -8.66 8.92
N ALA A 33 -13.34 -7.77 9.56
CA ALA A 33 -13.90 -6.71 10.40
C ALA A 33 -14.85 -5.80 9.60
N VAL A 34 -14.48 -5.39 8.38
CA VAL A 34 -15.32 -4.56 7.52
C VAL A 34 -16.57 -5.32 7.05
N ILE A 35 -16.47 -6.59 6.63
CA ILE A 35 -17.59 -7.41 6.18
C ILE A 35 -18.62 -7.60 7.32
N TYR A 36 -18.15 -7.83 8.54
CA TYR A 36 -19.02 -7.97 9.72
C TYR A 36 -19.44 -6.62 10.34
N LYS A 37 -19.16 -5.49 9.65
CA LYS A 37 -19.49 -4.12 10.08
C LYS A 37 -18.91 -3.76 11.45
N ARG A 38 -17.79 -4.39 11.82
CA ARG A 38 -17.05 -4.08 13.05
C ARG A 38 -15.99 -3.03 12.74
N TYR A 39 -16.44 -1.81 12.46
CA TYR A 39 -15.58 -0.71 12.00
C TYR A 39 -14.60 -0.26 13.09
N ASP A 40 -14.92 -0.46 14.36
CA ASP A 40 -14.03 -0.29 15.50
C ASP A 40 -12.76 -1.15 15.35
N TYR A 41 -12.91 -2.46 15.10
CA TYR A 41 -11.77 -3.34 14.85
C TYR A 41 -11.06 -3.02 13.53
N ALA A 42 -11.81 -2.64 12.49
CA ALA A 42 -11.22 -2.22 11.23
C ALA A 42 -10.30 -0.99 11.40
N LEU A 43 -10.72 0.00 12.20
CA LEU A 43 -9.92 1.15 12.55
C LEU A 43 -8.63 0.76 13.30
N TYR A 44 -8.73 -0.12 14.30
CA TYR A 44 -7.55 -0.64 14.98
C TYR A 44 -6.57 -1.34 14.04
N MET A 45 -7.07 -2.21 13.17
CA MET A 45 -6.23 -2.93 12.18
C MET A 45 -5.56 -1.97 11.22
N PHE A 46 -6.28 -0.93 10.78
CA PHE A 46 -5.75 0.11 9.90
C PHE A 46 -4.62 0.90 10.57
N ILE A 47 -4.82 1.32 11.82
CA ILE A 47 -3.79 2.04 12.60
C ILE A 47 -2.56 1.15 12.81
N VAL A 48 -2.76 -0.12 13.20
CA VAL A 48 -1.67 -1.07 13.40
C VAL A 48 -0.89 -1.29 12.10
N ALA A 49 -1.58 -1.43 10.95
CA ALA A 49 -0.94 -1.57 9.66
C ALA A 49 -0.10 -0.33 9.29
N ALA A 50 -0.64 0.88 9.49
CA ALA A 50 0.06 2.13 9.21
C ALA A 50 1.28 2.35 10.13
N LEU A 51 1.17 2.00 11.42
CA LEU A 51 2.27 2.08 12.38
C LEU A 51 3.37 1.07 12.05
N THR A 52 3.01 -0.17 11.76
CA THR A 52 3.98 -1.20 11.35
C THR A 52 4.75 -0.79 10.11
N ASP A 53 4.10 -0.26 9.08
CA ASP A 53 4.76 0.24 7.87
C ASP A 53 5.76 1.36 8.15
N THR A 54 5.37 2.31 8.99
CA THR A 54 6.26 3.42 9.39
C THR A 54 7.46 2.91 10.18
N LEU A 55 7.25 1.96 11.09
CA LEU A 55 8.30 1.35 11.91
C LEU A 55 9.26 0.52 11.06
N ASP A 56 8.75 -0.26 10.10
CA ASP A 56 9.57 -1.06 9.18
C ASP A 56 10.52 -0.18 8.37
N GLY A 57 9.99 0.87 7.78
CA GLY A 57 10.79 1.82 7.02
C GLY A 57 11.86 2.51 7.87
N PHE A 58 11.58 2.76 9.15
CA PHE A 58 12.53 3.37 10.08
C PHE A 58 13.61 2.36 10.53
N ILE A 59 13.22 1.17 10.96
CA ILE A 59 14.12 0.11 11.42
C ILE A 59 15.02 -0.39 10.29
N ALA A 60 14.47 -0.59 9.09
CA ALA A 60 15.24 -1.03 7.93
C ALA A 60 16.33 -0.03 7.53
N ARG A 61 16.09 1.29 7.73
CA ARG A 61 17.11 2.34 7.51
C ARG A 61 18.20 2.34 8.57
N LEU A 62 17.84 2.03 9.82
CA LEU A 62 18.80 2.02 10.94
C LEU A 62 19.67 0.76 10.95
N THR A 63 19.12 -0.39 10.58
CA THR A 63 19.82 -1.68 10.73
C THR A 63 20.54 -2.15 9.47
N ASN A 64 20.32 -1.51 8.32
CA ASN A 64 20.86 -1.92 7.00
C ASN A 64 20.54 -3.40 6.64
N GLN A 65 19.54 -4.00 7.29
CA GLN A 65 19.15 -5.40 7.13
C GLN A 65 17.95 -5.53 6.18
N LYS A 66 18.12 -5.15 4.92
CA LYS A 66 17.12 -5.45 3.90
C LYS A 66 17.36 -6.85 3.35
N THR A 67 16.38 -7.74 3.52
CA THR A 67 16.36 -9.01 2.81
C THR A 67 15.83 -8.79 1.39
N GLU A 68 16.31 -9.54 0.40
CA GLU A 68 15.79 -9.46 -0.98
C GLU A 68 14.29 -9.76 -1.02
N LEU A 69 13.82 -10.73 -0.25
CA LEU A 69 12.40 -11.09 -0.12
C LEU A 69 11.57 -9.95 0.51
N GLY A 70 12.04 -9.32 1.58
CA GLY A 70 11.36 -8.20 2.21
C GLY A 70 11.23 -7.02 1.26
N THR A 71 12.28 -6.66 0.55
CA THR A 71 12.29 -5.54 -0.41
C THR A 71 11.24 -5.70 -1.53
N PHE A 72 10.87 -6.95 -1.87
CA PHE A 72 9.84 -7.25 -2.86
C PHE A 72 8.44 -7.35 -2.25
N LEU A 73 8.33 -7.98 -1.06
CA LEU A 73 7.05 -8.22 -0.40
C LEU A 73 6.45 -6.96 0.24
N ASP A 74 7.29 -6.02 0.74
CA ASP A 74 6.82 -4.79 1.38
C ASP A 74 5.92 -3.94 0.47
N PRO A 75 6.37 -3.51 -0.73
CA PRO A 75 5.54 -2.71 -1.62
C PRO A 75 4.29 -3.46 -2.09
N LEU A 76 4.37 -4.80 -2.14
CA LEU A 76 3.25 -5.63 -2.57
C LEU A 76 2.17 -5.68 -1.48
N ALA A 77 2.57 -5.93 -0.22
CA ALA A 77 1.66 -5.96 0.92
C ALA A 77 0.93 -4.62 1.12
N ASP A 78 1.66 -3.49 1.00
CA ASP A 78 1.08 -2.14 1.09
C ASP A 78 0.03 -1.90 0.01
N LYS A 79 0.32 -2.26 -1.23
CA LYS A 79 -0.63 -2.13 -2.33
C LYS A 79 -1.84 -3.03 -2.15
N PHE A 80 -1.67 -4.26 -1.70
CA PHE A 80 -2.79 -5.15 -1.40
C PHE A 80 -3.69 -4.60 -0.31
N PHE A 81 -3.13 -4.02 0.74
CA PHE A 81 -3.91 -3.41 1.82
C PHE A 81 -4.75 -2.23 1.31
N LEU A 82 -4.13 -1.31 0.54
CA LEU A 82 -4.82 -0.16 -0.05
C LEU A 82 -5.92 -0.59 -1.02
N VAL A 83 -5.61 -1.48 -1.97
CA VAL A 83 -6.57 -1.98 -2.96
C VAL A 83 -7.76 -2.66 -2.28
N THR A 84 -7.50 -3.53 -1.30
CA THR A 84 -8.55 -4.20 -0.52
C THR A 84 -9.43 -3.19 0.22
N SER A 85 -8.83 -2.18 0.84
CA SER A 85 -9.57 -1.13 1.55
C SER A 85 -10.48 -0.33 0.60
N PHE A 86 -9.98 0.09 -0.57
CA PHE A 86 -10.79 0.81 -1.57
C PHE A 86 -11.93 -0.05 -2.10
N ILE A 87 -11.70 -1.34 -2.36
CA ILE A 87 -12.75 -2.28 -2.79
C ILE A 87 -13.82 -2.41 -1.71
N LEU A 88 -13.42 -2.69 -0.47
CA LEU A 88 -14.36 -2.89 0.64
C LEU A 88 -15.19 -1.64 0.93
N PHE A 89 -14.58 -0.46 0.93
CA PHE A 89 -15.29 0.79 1.19
C PHE A 89 -16.20 1.19 0.04
N SER A 90 -15.83 0.87 -1.19
CA SER A 90 -16.68 1.05 -2.36
C SER A 90 -17.86 0.07 -2.40
N LEU A 91 -17.69 -1.17 -1.95
CA LEU A 91 -18.75 -2.16 -1.85
C LEU A 91 -19.76 -1.85 -0.73
N ASN A 92 -19.32 -1.17 0.33
CA ASN A 92 -20.17 -0.72 1.42
C ASN A 92 -20.72 0.71 1.21
N ASP A 93 -20.58 1.27 0.01
CA ASP A 93 -21.05 2.59 -0.41
C ASP A 93 -20.47 3.78 0.41
N PHE A 94 -19.35 3.58 1.12
CA PHE A 94 -18.61 4.65 1.79
C PHE A 94 -17.78 5.49 0.83
N LEU A 95 -17.34 4.91 -0.29
CA LEU A 95 -16.61 5.58 -1.35
C LEU A 95 -17.26 5.31 -2.71
N PRO A 96 -17.26 6.28 -3.62
CA PRO A 96 -17.82 6.08 -4.95
C PRO A 96 -17.01 5.03 -5.74
N LYS A 97 -17.73 4.13 -6.42
CA LYS A 97 -17.13 3.01 -7.18
C LYS A 97 -16.14 3.47 -8.25
N TRP A 98 -16.42 4.62 -8.88
CA TRP A 98 -15.53 5.19 -9.88
C TRP A 98 -14.15 5.55 -9.32
N LEU A 99 -14.08 6.00 -8.04
CA LEU A 99 -12.81 6.32 -7.39
C LEU A 99 -11.97 5.06 -7.16
N ALA A 100 -12.58 3.99 -6.64
CA ALA A 100 -11.91 2.70 -6.45
C ALA A 100 -11.35 2.17 -7.79
N ILE A 101 -12.17 2.22 -8.86
CA ILE A 101 -11.72 1.83 -10.20
C ILE A 101 -10.53 2.69 -10.66
N THR A 102 -10.57 4.00 -10.46
CA THR A 102 -9.49 4.91 -10.85
C THR A 102 -8.19 4.60 -10.12
N VAL A 103 -8.25 4.39 -8.79
CA VAL A 103 -7.08 4.07 -7.97
C VAL A 103 -6.48 2.73 -8.39
N ILE A 104 -7.30 1.69 -8.51
CA ILE A 104 -6.85 0.34 -8.87
C ILE A 104 -6.28 0.32 -10.30
N SER A 105 -6.96 0.96 -11.25
CA SER A 105 -6.49 1.03 -12.64
C SER A 105 -5.12 1.69 -12.74
N ARG A 106 -4.92 2.80 -12.01
CA ARG A 106 -3.62 3.47 -11.95
C ARG A 106 -2.55 2.55 -11.37
N ASP A 107 -2.83 1.84 -10.28
CA ASP A 107 -1.85 0.95 -9.65
C ASP A 107 -1.49 -0.23 -10.57
N VAL A 108 -2.46 -0.79 -11.28
CA VAL A 108 -2.23 -1.84 -12.29
C VAL A 108 -1.37 -1.30 -13.44
N ILE A 109 -1.66 -0.11 -13.98
CA ILE A 109 -0.87 0.51 -15.05
C ILE A 109 0.59 0.74 -14.60
N VAL A 110 0.79 1.21 -13.37
CA VAL A 110 2.14 1.40 -12.80
C VAL A 110 2.92 0.10 -12.71
N VAL A 111 2.27 -0.96 -12.23
CA VAL A 111 2.91 -2.29 -12.10
C VAL A 111 3.23 -2.86 -13.49
N ILE A 112 2.30 -2.79 -14.43
CA ILE A 112 2.53 -3.26 -15.81
C ILE A 112 3.66 -2.45 -16.46
N GLY A 113 3.64 -1.12 -16.33
CA GLY A 113 4.70 -0.26 -16.85
C GLY A 113 6.07 -0.61 -16.27
N TRP A 114 6.15 -0.85 -14.96
CA TRP A 114 7.39 -1.29 -14.31
C TRP A 114 7.89 -2.63 -14.84
N VAL A 115 7.00 -3.62 -14.97
CA VAL A 115 7.34 -4.94 -15.50
C VAL A 115 7.83 -4.84 -16.95
N LEU A 116 7.18 -4.06 -17.80
CA LEU A 116 7.59 -3.87 -19.20
C LEU A 116 8.99 -3.24 -19.28
N VAL A 117 9.24 -2.18 -18.50
CA VAL A 117 10.57 -1.54 -18.47
C VAL A 117 11.64 -2.53 -17.98
N TYR A 118 11.34 -3.31 -16.94
CA TYR A 118 12.26 -4.32 -16.44
C TYR A 118 12.59 -5.38 -17.48
N LEU A 119 11.60 -5.87 -18.26
CA LEU A 119 11.80 -6.86 -19.31
C LEU A 119 12.64 -6.32 -20.49
N ILE A 120 12.54 -5.01 -20.79
CA ILE A 120 13.26 -4.40 -21.92
C ILE A 120 14.67 -3.96 -21.52
N THR A 121 14.81 -3.37 -20.32
CA THR A 121 16.07 -2.70 -19.93
C THR A 121 16.92 -3.53 -18.97
N HIS A 122 16.37 -4.61 -18.39
CA HIS A 122 16.97 -5.39 -17.30
C HIS A 122 17.47 -4.54 -16.12
N THR A 123 16.98 -3.29 -16.00
CA THR A 123 17.30 -2.38 -14.91
C THR A 123 16.07 -2.10 -14.06
N SER A 124 16.17 -2.30 -12.75
CA SER A 124 15.06 -2.15 -11.81
C SER A 124 14.86 -0.71 -11.28
N SER A 125 15.55 0.29 -11.85
CA SER A 125 15.62 1.63 -11.26
C SER A 125 14.53 2.57 -11.81
N VAL A 126 13.28 2.30 -11.48
CA VAL A 126 12.22 3.31 -11.64
C VAL A 126 12.17 4.16 -10.37
N LYS A 127 12.61 5.41 -10.44
CA LYS A 127 12.53 6.34 -9.30
C LYS A 127 11.06 6.73 -9.06
N PRO A 128 10.54 6.57 -7.84
CA PRO A 128 9.17 6.98 -7.52
C PRO A 128 9.02 8.49 -7.71
N THR A 129 8.01 8.92 -8.47
CA THR A 129 7.71 10.33 -8.70
C THR A 129 7.13 10.98 -7.43
N ALA A 130 7.38 12.27 -7.22
CA ALA A 130 6.81 13.01 -6.08
C ALA A 130 5.27 12.97 -6.09
N THR A 131 4.66 13.06 -7.27
CA THR A 131 3.20 12.95 -7.45
C THR A 131 2.66 11.56 -7.11
N GLY A 132 3.42 10.49 -7.40
CA GLY A 132 3.06 9.13 -6.97
C GLY A 132 3.01 8.99 -5.45
N LYS A 133 3.98 9.56 -4.75
CA LYS A 133 4.00 9.58 -3.28
C LYS A 133 2.85 10.41 -2.70
N ALA A 134 2.57 11.60 -3.29
CA ALA A 134 1.45 12.43 -2.89
C ALA A 134 0.09 11.74 -3.09
N ALA A 135 -0.08 11.02 -4.20
CA ALA A 135 -1.30 10.26 -4.46
C ALA A 135 -1.53 9.17 -3.40
N ILE A 136 -0.50 8.38 -3.07
CA ILE A 136 -0.60 7.33 -2.02
C ILE A 136 -0.89 7.96 -0.65
N ALA A 137 -0.22 9.05 -0.29
CA ALA A 137 -0.48 9.75 0.97
C ALA A 137 -1.92 10.26 1.05
N MET A 138 -2.47 10.79 -0.05
CA MET A 138 -3.85 11.26 -0.11
C MET A 138 -4.87 10.11 -0.04
N GLN A 139 -4.56 8.96 -0.66
CA GLN A 139 -5.35 7.73 -0.55
C GLN A 139 -5.43 7.24 0.91
N LEU A 140 -4.29 7.19 1.61
CA LEU A 140 -4.24 6.82 3.03
C LEU A 140 -5.02 7.81 3.90
N LEU A 141 -4.90 9.11 3.63
CA LEU A 141 -5.62 10.15 4.35
C LEU A 141 -7.14 10.01 4.16
N LEU A 142 -7.60 9.79 2.94
CA LEU A 142 -9.02 9.56 2.65
C LEU A 142 -9.56 8.32 3.38
N LEU A 143 -8.83 7.18 3.31
CA LEU A 143 -9.25 5.96 4.01
C LEU A 143 -9.28 6.15 5.53
N SER A 144 -8.27 6.85 6.08
CA SER A 144 -8.24 7.19 7.51
C SER A 144 -9.44 8.05 7.91
N TYR A 145 -9.75 9.07 7.09
CA TYR A 145 -10.89 9.95 7.33
C TYR A 145 -12.19 9.17 7.34
N VAL A 146 -12.45 8.34 6.33
CA VAL A 146 -13.67 7.52 6.23
C VAL A 146 -13.82 6.59 7.44
N LEU A 147 -12.74 5.89 7.82
CA LEU A 147 -12.78 5.01 9.01
C LEU A 147 -13.02 5.77 10.30
N LEU A 148 -12.43 6.95 10.46
CA LEU A 148 -12.66 7.79 11.62
C LEU A 148 -14.08 8.31 11.64
N ASP A 149 -14.61 8.78 10.52
CA ASP A 149 -15.96 9.32 10.43
C ASP A 149 -17.03 8.27 10.79
N ILE A 150 -16.88 7.05 10.28
CA ILE A 150 -17.79 5.94 10.62
C ILE A 150 -17.77 5.61 12.11
N ASN A 151 -16.62 5.74 12.79
CA ASN A 151 -16.48 5.38 14.19
C ASN A 151 -16.86 6.53 15.15
N VAL A 152 -16.60 7.77 14.76
CA VAL A 152 -16.75 8.95 15.60
C VAL A 152 -18.07 9.69 15.32
N GLY A 153 -18.49 9.75 14.05
CA GLY A 153 -19.80 10.23 13.62
C GLY A 153 -20.01 11.75 13.70
N PHE A 154 -18.94 12.54 13.93
CA PHE A 154 -19.05 14.01 14.01
C PHE A 154 -17.86 14.76 13.35
N LEU A 155 -17.20 14.14 12.39
CA LEU A 155 -16.14 14.84 11.65
C LEU A 155 -16.73 15.89 10.70
N PRO A 156 -15.97 16.96 10.38
CA PRO A 156 -16.38 17.93 9.36
C PRO A 156 -16.67 17.23 8.03
N ASP A 157 -17.72 17.65 7.34
CA ASP A 157 -18.07 17.06 6.03
C ASP A 157 -17.12 17.54 4.92
N ILE A 158 -15.94 16.96 4.90
CA ILE A 158 -14.88 17.22 3.89
C ILE A 158 -14.65 16.01 2.98
N GLN A 159 -15.46 14.97 3.11
CA GLN A 159 -15.25 13.71 2.39
C GLN A 159 -15.20 13.92 0.88
N ASP A 160 -16.12 14.69 0.32
CA ASP A 160 -16.18 14.98 -1.11
C ASP A 160 -14.91 15.69 -1.61
N VAL A 161 -14.40 16.64 -0.83
CA VAL A 161 -13.15 17.33 -1.15
C VAL A 161 -11.97 16.34 -1.19
N LEU A 162 -11.88 15.45 -0.21
CA LEU A 162 -10.85 14.42 -0.15
C LEU A 162 -10.97 13.43 -1.32
N ILE A 163 -12.18 13.05 -1.71
CA ILE A 163 -12.45 12.19 -2.87
C ILE A 163 -11.91 12.83 -4.15
N TRP A 164 -12.26 14.09 -4.41
CA TRP A 164 -11.82 14.80 -5.61
C TRP A 164 -10.31 15.03 -5.63
N LEU A 165 -9.71 15.41 -4.49
CA LEU A 165 -8.26 15.58 -4.38
C LEU A 165 -7.53 14.25 -4.64
N THR A 166 -8.02 13.16 -4.07
CA THR A 166 -7.48 11.82 -4.30
C THR A 166 -7.56 11.43 -5.77
N ALA A 167 -8.69 11.66 -6.42
CA ALA A 167 -8.90 11.37 -7.82
C ALA A 167 -7.93 12.16 -8.72
N VAL A 168 -7.85 13.48 -8.52
CA VAL A 168 -6.98 14.36 -9.31
C VAL A 168 -5.51 13.95 -9.17
N LEU A 169 -5.02 13.74 -7.94
CA LEU A 169 -3.63 13.33 -7.71
C LEU A 169 -3.35 11.94 -8.30
N THR A 170 -4.31 11.01 -8.21
CA THR A 170 -4.18 9.67 -8.77
C THR A 170 -4.07 9.72 -10.30
N ILE A 171 -4.92 10.52 -10.97
CA ILE A 171 -4.91 10.68 -12.43
C ILE A 171 -3.61 11.37 -12.89
N ILE A 172 -3.20 12.46 -12.24
CA ILE A 172 -1.95 13.16 -12.57
C ILE A 172 -0.75 12.21 -12.42
N SER A 173 -0.70 11.45 -11.34
CA SER A 173 0.36 10.45 -11.11
C SER A 173 0.37 9.37 -12.21
N GLY A 174 -0.79 8.90 -12.65
CA GLY A 174 -0.90 7.93 -13.75
C GLY A 174 -0.39 8.47 -15.09
N LEU A 175 -0.77 9.70 -15.42
CA LEU A 175 -0.35 10.37 -16.67
C LEU A 175 1.15 10.67 -16.73
N GLN A 176 1.78 11.01 -15.59
CA GLN A 176 3.21 11.26 -15.55
C GLN A 176 4.05 10.00 -15.80
N ILE A 177 3.58 8.85 -15.36
CA ILE A 177 4.26 7.58 -15.61
C ILE A 177 4.24 7.26 -17.11
N GLY A 178 3.11 7.50 -17.79
CA GLY A 178 3.01 7.36 -19.25
C GLY A 178 3.96 8.24 -20.04
N ARG A 179 4.31 9.43 -19.53
CA ARG A 179 5.26 10.35 -20.21
C ARG A 179 6.73 10.05 -19.92
N ALA A 180 7.05 9.39 -18.82
CA ALA A 180 8.42 9.06 -18.47
C ALA A 180 8.97 7.84 -19.26
N HIS A 181 8.11 7.19 -20.03
CA HIS A 181 8.44 6.00 -20.83
C HIS A 181 8.40 6.23 -22.35
N VAL A 182 8.18 7.47 -22.80
CA VAL A 182 8.34 7.92 -24.19
C VAL A 182 9.56 8.82 -24.28
#